data_f5e8bad79e5b321ea6b9be540d3dcee2
#
_entry.id   f5e8bad79e5b321ea6b9be540d3dcee2
#
_cell.length_a   1.000
_cell.length_b   1.000
_cell.length_c   1.000
_cell.angle_alpha   90.00
_cell.angle_beta   90.00
_cell.angle_gamma   90.00
#
_symmetry.space_group_name_H-M   'P 1'
#
loop_
_entity.id
_entity.type
_entity.pdbx_description
1 polymer ?
#
loop_
_entity_poly.entity_id
_entity_poly.type
_entity_poly.pdbx_seq_one_letter_code
_entity_poly.pdbx_strand_id
1 'polypeptide(L)'
;MMNEQSGAARGSAESDADADAIALLKADHRTVEKLFEAFEKAAADDLEAKGTLARRACEELTVHTILEEELLYPVAHKALDKQDEIDVDEAYVEHFLVKTLIEKFDSLKPSDHGFDATFKVMSELVKHHVEEEESALFPELRESGVDLVALGKKLRARKDELMKKLDEAGSKLVGDRSLSFTRAA
;
A
#
# COMPACT_ATOMS: atom_id res chain seq x y z
N MET A 1 -41.95 -3.27 35.53
CA MET A 1 -42.04 -3.10 34.05
C MET A 1 -40.70 -2.59 33.61
N MET A 2 -39.91 -3.51 33.11
CA MET A 2 -39.36 -3.59 31.75
C MET A 2 -38.28 -2.53 31.52
N ASN A 3 -37.05 -2.89 31.50
CA ASN A 3 -36.20 -3.75 30.68
C ASN A 3 -35.86 -3.17 29.29
N GLU A 4 -34.65 -3.41 28.91
CA GLU A 4 -34.01 -3.33 27.58
C GLU A 4 -33.54 -1.94 27.15
N GLN A 5 -32.30 -1.69 26.73
CA GLN A 5 -31.46 -2.50 25.86
C GLN A 5 -29.99 -2.06 26.02
N SER A 6 -29.16 -3.02 26.35
CA SER A 6 -27.70 -2.93 26.17
C SER A 6 -27.36 -3.92 25.07
N GLY A 7 -26.95 -3.43 23.93
CA GLY A 7 -26.55 -4.34 22.86
C GLY A 7 -26.32 -3.66 21.52
N ALA A 8 -25.18 -3.05 21.31
CA ALA A 8 -24.58 -2.91 19.98
C ALA A 8 -23.24 -2.17 20.06
N ALA A 9 -22.14 -2.84 20.32
CA ALA A 9 -20.80 -2.38 20.01
C ALA A 9 -19.76 -3.51 20.19
N ARG A 10 -19.95 -4.65 19.51
CA ARG A 10 -18.95 -5.73 19.49
C ARG A 10 -18.70 -6.33 18.09
N GLY A 11 -19.17 -5.68 17.03
CA GLY A 11 -19.14 -6.25 15.68
C GLY A 11 -18.00 -5.81 14.75
N SER A 12 -17.21 -4.78 15.10
CA SER A 12 -16.25 -4.22 14.16
C SER A 12 -14.77 -4.59 14.43
N ALA A 13 -14.42 -5.02 15.61
CA ALA A 13 -13.02 -5.36 15.95
C ALA A 13 -12.66 -6.83 15.64
N GLU A 14 -13.64 -7.74 15.60
CA GLU A 14 -13.40 -9.16 15.26
C GLU A 14 -13.32 -9.41 13.75
N SER A 15 -13.89 -8.54 12.91
CA SER A 15 -13.85 -8.68 11.45
C SER A 15 -12.50 -8.37 10.83
N ASP A 16 -11.70 -7.51 11.44
CA ASP A 16 -10.37 -7.15 10.92
C ASP A 16 -9.28 -8.16 11.30
N ALA A 17 -9.43 -8.85 12.43
CA ALA A 17 -8.44 -9.82 12.89
C ALA A 17 -8.35 -11.09 12.02
N ASP A 18 -9.42 -11.43 11.32
CA ASP A 18 -9.54 -12.62 10.46
C ASP A 18 -9.55 -12.29 8.95
N ALA A 19 -9.28 -11.05 8.57
CA ALA A 19 -9.17 -10.68 7.17
C ALA A 19 -8.05 -11.50 6.49
N ASP A 20 -8.38 -12.13 5.36
CA ASP A 20 -7.40 -12.85 4.55
C ASP A 20 -6.40 -11.88 3.86
N ALA A 21 -5.36 -12.44 3.26
CA ALA A 21 -4.31 -11.67 2.59
C ALA A 21 -4.87 -10.69 1.55
N ILE A 22 -5.78 -11.15 0.71
CA ILE A 22 -6.38 -10.34 -0.36
C ILE A 22 -7.26 -9.23 0.22
N ALA A 23 -8.03 -9.52 1.25
CA ALA A 23 -8.84 -8.49 1.90
C ALA A 23 -7.99 -7.38 2.53
N LEU A 24 -6.85 -7.73 3.12
CA LEU A 24 -5.89 -6.78 3.67
C LEU A 24 -5.30 -5.89 2.57
N LEU A 25 -4.78 -6.47 1.49
CA LEU A 25 -4.18 -5.72 0.40
C LEU A 25 -5.19 -4.82 -0.32
N LYS A 26 -6.42 -5.31 -0.56
CA LYS A 26 -7.50 -4.46 -1.08
C LYS A 26 -7.83 -3.28 -0.18
N ALA A 27 -7.76 -3.44 1.14
CA ALA A 27 -7.95 -2.32 2.07
C ALA A 27 -6.81 -1.28 1.95
N ASP A 28 -5.58 -1.73 1.69
CA ASP A 28 -4.44 -0.85 1.41
C ASP A 28 -4.64 -0.08 0.10
N HIS A 29 -5.06 -0.76 -0.97
CA HIS A 29 -5.44 -0.11 -2.25
C HIS A 29 -6.45 1.02 -2.02
N ARG A 30 -7.54 0.75 -1.28
CA ARG A 30 -8.56 1.79 -0.97
C ARG A 30 -8.00 2.94 -0.15
N THR A 31 -7.00 2.69 0.69
CA THR A 31 -6.34 3.76 1.47
C THR A 31 -5.54 4.67 0.56
N VAL A 32 -4.74 4.10 -0.33
CA VAL A 32 -3.93 4.86 -1.29
C VAL A 32 -4.80 5.62 -2.29
N GLU A 33 -5.85 5.01 -2.82
CA GLU A 33 -6.82 5.67 -3.71
C GLU A 33 -7.44 6.91 -3.08
N LYS A 34 -7.84 6.83 -1.80
CA LYS A 34 -8.37 7.99 -1.06
C LYS A 34 -7.33 9.11 -0.92
N LEU A 35 -6.05 8.77 -0.75
CA LEU A 35 -4.99 9.78 -0.71
C LEU A 35 -4.79 10.44 -2.06
N PHE A 36 -4.86 9.69 -3.16
CA PHE A 36 -4.82 10.22 -4.52
C PHE A 36 -5.98 11.17 -4.79
N GLU A 37 -7.22 10.75 -4.46
CA GLU A 37 -8.37 11.61 -4.59
C GLU A 37 -8.29 12.89 -3.74
N ALA A 38 -7.79 12.78 -2.52
CA ALA A 38 -7.62 13.93 -1.64
C ALA A 38 -6.59 14.92 -2.23
N PHE A 39 -5.51 14.42 -2.81
CA PHE A 39 -4.51 15.25 -3.48
C PHE A 39 -5.08 15.97 -4.71
N GLU A 40 -5.86 15.27 -5.54
CA GLU A 40 -6.51 15.84 -6.72
C GLU A 40 -7.50 16.95 -6.34
N LYS A 41 -8.14 16.83 -5.17
CA LYS A 41 -9.13 17.79 -4.64
C LYS A 41 -8.49 18.95 -3.88
N ALA A 42 -7.23 18.85 -3.48
CA ALA A 42 -6.52 19.89 -2.76
C ALA A 42 -6.35 21.16 -3.63
N ALA A 43 -6.48 22.34 -3.02
CA ALA A 43 -6.29 23.59 -3.74
C ALA A 43 -4.86 23.68 -4.32
N ALA A 44 -4.72 24.27 -5.50
CA ALA A 44 -3.44 24.32 -6.22
C ALA A 44 -2.35 25.06 -5.42
N ASP A 45 -2.73 25.98 -4.57
CA ASP A 45 -1.87 26.80 -3.71
C ASP A 45 -1.70 26.23 -2.29
N ASP A 46 -2.44 25.16 -1.94
CA ASP A 46 -2.28 24.49 -0.64
C ASP A 46 -1.10 23.49 -0.68
N LEU A 47 0.09 24.06 -0.70
CA LEU A 47 1.34 23.29 -0.78
C LEU A 47 1.58 22.40 0.43
N GLU A 48 1.08 22.79 1.61
CA GLU A 48 1.22 22.00 2.84
C GLU A 48 0.36 20.73 2.78
N ALA A 49 -0.90 20.86 2.40
CA ALA A 49 -1.79 19.73 2.22
C ALA A 49 -1.24 18.76 1.15
N LYS A 50 -0.83 19.29 -0.01
CA LYS A 50 -0.23 18.47 -1.09
C LYS A 50 1.02 17.74 -0.63
N GLY A 51 1.93 18.40 0.07
CA GLY A 51 3.14 17.76 0.61
C GLY A 51 2.84 16.66 1.62
N THR A 52 1.85 16.89 2.47
CA THR A 52 1.42 15.90 3.46
C THR A 52 0.77 14.68 2.82
N LEU A 53 -0.12 14.88 1.85
CA LEU A 53 -0.81 13.82 1.14
C LEU A 53 0.16 12.97 0.31
N ALA A 54 1.08 13.62 -0.42
CA ALA A 54 2.09 12.93 -1.20
C ALA A 54 3.00 12.05 -0.32
N ARG A 55 3.48 12.59 0.81
CA ARG A 55 4.30 11.83 1.75
C ARG A 55 3.55 10.61 2.29
N ARG A 56 2.30 10.78 2.74
CA ARG A 56 1.49 9.65 3.22
C ARG A 56 1.26 8.60 2.15
N ALA A 57 0.98 9.00 0.91
CA ALA A 57 0.85 8.06 -0.19
C ALA A 57 2.15 7.27 -0.43
N CYS A 58 3.30 7.93 -0.39
CA CYS A 58 4.61 7.28 -0.52
C CYS A 58 4.88 6.30 0.64
N GLU A 59 4.51 6.66 1.88
CA GLU A 59 4.65 5.79 3.06
C GLU A 59 3.79 4.52 2.94
N GLU A 60 2.51 4.66 2.61
CA GLU A 60 1.59 3.53 2.40
C GLU A 60 2.05 2.63 1.24
N LEU A 61 2.43 3.21 0.10
CA LEU A 61 2.94 2.46 -1.05
C LEU A 61 4.24 1.72 -0.73
N THR A 62 5.14 2.32 0.04
CA THR A 62 6.39 1.67 0.45
C THR A 62 6.10 0.44 1.29
N VAL A 63 5.21 0.54 2.26
CA VAL A 63 4.82 -0.62 3.10
C VAL A 63 4.14 -1.68 2.25
N HIS A 64 3.19 -1.29 1.42
CA HIS A 64 2.42 -2.19 0.57
C HIS A 64 3.32 -2.99 -0.39
N THR A 65 4.18 -2.33 -1.15
CA THR A 65 5.10 -3.02 -2.07
C THR A 65 6.04 -3.99 -1.36
N ILE A 66 6.50 -3.68 -0.15
CA ILE A 66 7.32 -4.59 0.66
C ILE A 66 6.51 -5.83 1.06
N LEU A 67 5.25 -5.66 1.47
CA LEU A 67 4.41 -6.79 1.86
C LEU A 67 4.20 -7.78 0.72
N GLU A 68 3.96 -7.28 -0.47
CA GLU A 68 3.74 -8.12 -1.64
C GLU A 68 5.02 -8.79 -2.11
N GLU A 69 6.10 -8.06 -2.25
CA GLU A 69 7.38 -8.60 -2.70
C GLU A 69 7.99 -9.59 -1.71
N GLU A 70 7.83 -9.38 -0.41
CA GLU A 70 8.37 -10.30 0.60
C GLU A 70 7.46 -11.52 0.84
N LEU A 71 6.15 -11.39 0.73
CA LEU A 71 5.21 -12.40 1.23
C LEU A 71 4.21 -12.90 0.19
N LEU A 72 3.57 -12.01 -0.62
CA LEU A 72 2.53 -12.43 -1.56
C LEU A 72 3.13 -13.04 -2.83
N TYR A 73 3.96 -12.30 -3.54
CA TYR A 73 4.51 -12.71 -4.84
C TYR A 73 5.33 -14.00 -4.79
N PRO A 74 6.17 -14.25 -3.75
CA PRO A 74 6.83 -15.56 -3.62
C PRO A 74 5.87 -16.74 -3.42
N VAL A 75 4.66 -16.48 -2.89
CA VAL A 75 3.61 -17.50 -2.78
C VAL A 75 2.89 -17.67 -4.10
N ALA A 76 2.58 -16.57 -4.79
CA ALA A 76 1.95 -16.58 -6.11
C ALA A 76 2.80 -17.36 -7.12
N HIS A 77 4.08 -17.06 -7.24
CA HIS A 77 5.01 -17.78 -8.13
C HIS A 77 5.07 -19.30 -7.90
N LYS A 78 4.76 -19.77 -6.69
CA LYS A 78 4.76 -21.20 -6.37
C LYS A 78 3.43 -21.86 -6.61
N ALA A 79 2.35 -21.10 -6.58
CA ALA A 79 0.99 -21.61 -6.58
C ALA A 79 0.30 -21.49 -7.94
N LEU A 80 0.76 -20.56 -8.78
CA LEU A 80 0.18 -20.26 -10.09
C LEU A 80 0.95 -20.97 -11.20
N ASP A 81 0.28 -21.18 -12.32
CA ASP A 81 0.88 -21.77 -13.51
C ASP A 81 1.79 -20.76 -14.24
N LYS A 82 2.71 -21.26 -15.09
CA LYS A 82 3.71 -20.41 -15.78
C LYS A 82 3.13 -19.27 -16.63
N GLN A 83 1.89 -19.36 -17.04
CA GLN A 83 1.25 -18.32 -17.84
C GLN A 83 0.85 -17.14 -16.95
N ASP A 84 0.50 -17.41 -15.72
CA ASP A 84 0.07 -16.44 -14.71
C ASP A 84 1.29 -15.88 -13.92
N GLU A 85 2.49 -16.54 -14.03
CA GLU A 85 3.75 -15.98 -13.53
C GLU A 85 4.12 -14.65 -14.21
N ILE A 86 3.65 -14.39 -15.43
CA ILE A 86 3.92 -13.15 -16.18
C ILE A 86 3.32 -11.95 -15.43
N ASP A 87 2.13 -12.09 -14.89
CA ASP A 87 1.45 -11.01 -14.17
C ASP A 87 2.21 -10.63 -12.89
N VAL A 88 2.81 -11.62 -12.20
CA VAL A 88 3.66 -11.36 -11.03
C VAL A 88 4.96 -10.66 -11.41
N ASP A 89 5.58 -11.06 -12.53
CA ASP A 89 6.81 -10.43 -13.02
C ASP A 89 6.55 -8.97 -13.47
N GLU A 90 5.39 -8.70 -14.09
CA GLU A 90 4.95 -7.36 -14.46
C GLU A 90 4.75 -6.48 -13.21
N ALA A 91 4.09 -7.00 -12.18
CA ALA A 91 3.90 -6.33 -10.89
C ALA A 91 5.24 -5.92 -10.25
N TYR A 92 6.29 -6.76 -10.32
CA TYR A 92 7.63 -6.36 -9.85
C TYR A 92 8.21 -5.18 -10.64
N VAL A 93 7.98 -5.13 -11.96
CA VAL A 93 8.45 -4.00 -12.79
C VAL A 93 7.69 -2.73 -12.46
N GLU A 94 6.40 -2.81 -12.27
CA GLU A 94 5.56 -1.68 -11.86
C GLU A 94 5.97 -1.14 -10.48
N HIS A 95 6.21 -2.03 -9.51
CA HIS A 95 6.76 -1.67 -8.21
C HIS A 95 8.11 -0.97 -8.30
N PHE A 96 8.99 -1.42 -9.19
CA PHE A 96 10.27 -0.73 -9.43
C PHE A 96 10.04 0.71 -9.91
N LEU A 97 9.08 0.93 -10.83
CA LEU A 97 8.74 2.27 -11.31
C LEU A 97 8.13 3.14 -10.21
N VAL A 98 7.21 2.59 -9.41
CA VAL A 98 6.62 3.29 -8.25
C VAL A 98 7.70 3.69 -7.25
N LYS A 99 8.61 2.78 -6.87
CA LYS A 99 9.72 3.07 -5.96
C LYS A 99 10.64 4.16 -6.50
N THR A 100 10.91 4.16 -7.80
CA THR A 100 11.69 5.22 -8.45
C THR A 100 11.01 6.60 -8.35
N LEU A 101 9.68 6.63 -8.47
CA LEU A 101 8.91 7.87 -8.28
C LEU A 101 8.89 8.31 -6.81
N ILE A 102 8.79 7.38 -5.85
CA ILE A 102 8.90 7.67 -4.42
C ILE A 102 10.27 8.30 -4.11
N GLU A 103 11.37 7.70 -4.59
CA GLU A 103 12.73 8.26 -4.43
C GLU A 103 12.82 9.69 -5.01
N LYS A 104 12.14 9.94 -6.13
CA LYS A 104 12.08 11.28 -6.71
C LYS A 104 11.38 12.27 -5.79
N PHE A 105 10.30 11.88 -5.09
CA PHE A 105 9.61 12.75 -4.13
C PHE A 105 10.50 13.19 -2.97
N ASP A 106 11.46 12.38 -2.54
CA ASP A 106 12.42 12.77 -1.49
C ASP A 106 13.25 14.01 -1.89
N SER A 107 13.40 14.25 -3.19
CA SER A 107 14.14 15.39 -3.74
C SER A 107 13.27 16.58 -4.12
N LEU A 108 11.94 16.44 -4.11
CA LEU A 108 10.97 17.46 -4.54
C LEU A 108 10.31 18.15 -3.35
N LYS A 109 10.09 19.45 -3.49
CA LYS A 109 9.20 20.22 -2.62
C LYS A 109 7.86 20.43 -3.31
N PRO A 110 6.76 20.59 -2.56
CA PRO A 110 5.45 20.85 -3.14
C PRO A 110 5.38 22.10 -4.06
N SER A 111 6.32 23.05 -3.87
CA SER A 111 6.45 24.26 -4.72
C SER A 111 7.25 24.01 -6.00
N ASP A 112 7.90 22.88 -6.15
CA ASP A 112 8.81 22.64 -7.27
C ASP A 112 8.02 22.32 -8.54
N HIS A 113 8.55 22.77 -9.67
CA HIS A 113 7.99 22.44 -10.96
C HIS A 113 8.04 20.92 -11.18
N GLY A 114 6.90 20.34 -11.49
CA GLY A 114 6.79 18.88 -11.73
C GLY A 114 6.35 18.06 -10.51
N PHE A 115 6.19 18.64 -9.30
CA PHE A 115 5.69 17.92 -8.14
C PHE A 115 4.32 17.28 -8.41
N ASP A 116 3.34 18.08 -8.82
CA ASP A 116 1.99 17.61 -9.16
C ASP A 116 2.00 16.59 -10.32
N ALA A 117 2.82 16.84 -11.35
CA ALA A 117 2.95 15.93 -12.48
C ALA A 117 3.57 14.58 -12.07
N THR A 118 4.56 14.58 -11.18
CA THR A 118 5.16 13.35 -10.65
C THR A 118 4.14 12.55 -9.85
N PHE A 119 3.33 13.23 -9.01
CA PHE A 119 2.27 12.58 -8.24
C PHE A 119 1.21 11.98 -9.16
N LYS A 120 0.79 12.73 -10.17
CA LYS A 120 -0.19 12.27 -11.15
C LYS A 120 0.28 10.98 -11.86
N VAL A 121 1.52 10.98 -12.37
CA VAL A 121 2.08 9.79 -13.05
C VAL A 121 2.13 8.60 -12.09
N MET A 122 2.54 8.82 -10.84
CA MET A 122 2.56 7.76 -9.83
C MET A 122 1.15 7.21 -9.57
N SER A 123 0.15 8.08 -9.43
CA SER A 123 -1.23 7.66 -9.18
C SER A 123 -1.83 6.88 -10.37
N GLU A 124 -1.51 7.26 -11.60
CA GLU A 124 -1.96 6.55 -12.81
C GLU A 124 -1.33 5.15 -12.88
N LEU A 125 -0.04 5.04 -12.60
CA LEU A 125 0.67 3.77 -12.57
C LEU A 125 0.12 2.83 -11.49
N VAL A 126 -0.08 3.34 -10.27
CA VAL A 126 -0.63 2.54 -9.16
C VAL A 126 -2.07 2.12 -9.43
N LYS A 127 -2.90 2.98 -10.03
CA LYS A 127 -4.29 2.61 -10.39
C LYS A 127 -4.32 1.46 -11.41
N HIS A 128 -3.42 1.47 -12.39
CA HIS A 128 -3.29 0.39 -13.37
C HIS A 128 -2.91 -0.93 -12.67
N HIS A 129 -1.84 -0.90 -11.90
CA HIS A 129 -1.38 -2.03 -11.11
C HIS A 129 -2.47 -2.65 -10.22
N VAL A 130 -3.20 -1.83 -9.47
CA VAL A 130 -4.32 -2.28 -8.62
C VAL A 130 -5.43 -2.94 -9.43
N GLU A 131 -5.74 -2.42 -10.63
CA GLU A 131 -6.74 -3.01 -11.51
C GLU A 131 -6.33 -4.42 -11.98
N GLU A 132 -5.07 -4.61 -12.35
CA GLU A 132 -4.54 -5.92 -12.78
C GLU A 132 -4.53 -6.92 -11.62
N GLU A 133 -4.03 -6.54 -10.46
CA GLU A 133 -4.05 -7.43 -9.30
C GLU A 133 -5.47 -7.83 -8.89
N GLU A 134 -6.38 -6.89 -8.82
CA GLU A 134 -7.74 -7.15 -8.36
C GLU A 134 -8.59 -7.89 -9.39
N SER A 135 -8.27 -7.76 -10.68
CA SER A 135 -9.03 -8.42 -11.75
C SER A 135 -8.44 -9.76 -12.20
N ALA A 136 -7.14 -9.99 -12.03
CA ALA A 136 -6.46 -11.21 -12.47
C ALA A 136 -5.78 -11.93 -11.30
N LEU A 137 -4.71 -11.41 -10.74
CA LEU A 137 -3.86 -12.11 -9.76
C LEU A 137 -4.61 -12.56 -8.50
N PHE A 138 -5.43 -11.72 -7.90
CA PHE A 138 -6.14 -12.06 -6.66
C PHE A 138 -7.23 -13.12 -6.85
N PRO A 139 -8.05 -13.11 -7.94
CA PRO A 139 -8.93 -14.22 -8.26
C PRO A 139 -8.21 -15.55 -8.41
N GLU A 140 -7.10 -15.60 -9.15
CA GLU A 140 -6.30 -16.80 -9.38
C GLU A 140 -5.71 -17.35 -8.07
N LEU A 141 -5.18 -16.48 -7.22
CA LEU A 141 -4.71 -16.87 -5.89
C LEU A 141 -5.82 -17.45 -5.02
N ARG A 142 -7.06 -16.98 -5.13
CA ARG A 142 -8.20 -17.57 -4.42
C ARG A 142 -8.51 -18.99 -4.88
N GLU A 143 -8.30 -19.28 -6.16
CA GLU A 143 -8.56 -20.59 -6.76
C GLU A 143 -7.40 -21.56 -6.58
N SER A 144 -6.18 -21.07 -6.31
CA SER A 144 -4.95 -21.86 -6.20
C SER A 144 -4.87 -22.79 -4.98
N GLY A 145 -5.75 -22.63 -3.99
CA GLY A 145 -5.74 -23.42 -2.75
C GLY A 145 -4.73 -22.93 -1.71
N VAL A 146 -4.12 -21.76 -1.90
CA VAL A 146 -3.24 -21.12 -0.90
C VAL A 146 -4.02 -20.78 0.37
N ASP A 147 -3.46 -21.02 1.54
CA ASP A 147 -4.02 -20.57 2.82
C ASP A 147 -3.87 -19.06 2.98
N LEU A 148 -4.83 -18.33 2.38
CA LEU A 148 -4.87 -16.87 2.39
C LEU A 148 -5.09 -16.28 3.79
N VAL A 149 -5.70 -17.04 4.71
CA VAL A 149 -5.89 -16.60 6.10
C VAL A 149 -4.55 -16.64 6.84
N ALA A 150 -3.78 -17.73 6.70
CA ALA A 150 -2.44 -17.80 7.29
C ALA A 150 -1.49 -16.77 6.69
N LEU A 151 -1.58 -16.51 5.38
CA LEU A 151 -0.82 -15.47 4.70
C LEU A 151 -1.22 -14.07 5.21
N GLY A 152 -2.51 -13.79 5.37
CA GLY A 152 -3.02 -12.53 5.89
C GLY A 152 -2.49 -12.20 7.30
N LYS A 153 -2.37 -13.22 8.17
CA LYS A 153 -1.75 -13.04 9.49
C LYS A 153 -0.28 -12.62 9.40
N LYS A 154 0.48 -13.18 8.46
CA LYS A 154 1.88 -12.80 8.24
C LYS A 154 2.01 -11.38 7.68
N LEU A 155 1.18 -11.04 6.69
CA LEU A 155 1.12 -9.69 6.11
C LEU A 155 0.82 -8.64 7.18
N ARG A 156 -0.18 -8.88 8.03
CA ARG A 156 -0.55 -7.99 9.11
C ARG A 156 0.60 -7.77 10.09
N ALA A 157 1.21 -8.85 10.58
CA ALA A 157 2.33 -8.75 11.52
C ALA A 157 3.51 -7.96 10.90
N ARG A 158 3.79 -8.17 9.62
CA ARG A 158 4.84 -7.45 8.91
C ARG A 158 4.48 -5.99 8.69
N LYS A 159 3.22 -5.70 8.35
CA LYS A 159 2.70 -4.33 8.22
C LYS A 159 2.87 -3.55 9.51
N ASP A 160 2.47 -4.12 10.64
CA ASP A 160 2.59 -3.48 11.95
C ASP A 160 4.05 -3.17 12.29
N GLU A 161 4.98 -4.08 11.96
CA GLU A 161 6.42 -3.84 12.15
C GLU A 161 6.93 -2.68 11.28
N LEU A 162 6.53 -2.65 10.00
CA LEU A 162 6.97 -1.61 9.05
C LEU A 162 6.38 -0.24 9.42
N MET A 163 5.09 -0.18 9.75
CA MET A 163 4.45 1.06 10.19
C MET A 163 5.09 1.62 11.44
N LYS A 164 5.40 0.75 12.42
CA LYS A 164 6.13 1.18 13.62
C LYS A 164 7.51 1.76 13.29
N LYS A 165 8.25 1.16 12.35
CA LYS A 165 9.54 1.70 11.90
C LYS A 165 9.40 3.06 11.22
N LEU A 166 8.35 3.26 10.43
CA LEU A 166 8.05 4.55 9.81
C LEU A 166 7.73 5.61 10.86
N ASP A 167 6.91 5.29 11.86
CA ASP A 167 6.59 6.20 12.96
C ASP A 167 7.84 6.59 13.78
N GLU A 168 8.70 5.62 14.07
CA GLU A 168 9.97 5.85 14.78
C GLU A 168 10.93 6.71 13.94
N ALA A 169 10.99 6.49 12.62
CA ALA A 169 11.79 7.27 11.70
C ALA A 169 11.22 8.68 11.51
N GLY A 170 9.89 8.82 11.40
CA GLY A 170 9.19 10.10 11.33
C GLY A 170 9.41 10.96 12.58
N SER A 171 9.48 10.35 13.76
CA SER A 171 9.86 11.03 15.02
C SER A 171 11.29 11.57 15.00
N LYS A 172 12.20 10.94 14.24
CA LYS A 172 13.59 11.36 14.06
C LYS A 172 13.79 12.31 12.88
N LEU A 173 12.90 12.27 11.87
CA LEU A 173 12.98 13.07 10.64
C LEU A 173 12.71 14.56 10.86
N VAL A 174 12.21 14.98 12.00
CA VAL A 174 12.17 16.39 12.37
C VAL A 174 13.60 16.94 12.56
N GLY A 175 14.62 16.06 12.62
CA GLY A 175 16.02 16.42 12.85
C GLY A 175 17.07 15.90 11.87
N ASP A 176 16.79 14.91 11.01
CA ASP A 176 17.84 14.35 10.13
C ASP A 176 17.28 13.84 8.79
N ARG A 177 17.82 14.39 7.69
CA ARG A 177 17.32 14.23 6.30
C ARG A 177 17.88 13.00 5.58
N SER A 178 18.05 11.87 6.22
CA SER A 178 18.55 10.68 5.54
C SER A 178 17.79 9.40 5.88
N LEU A 179 16.64 9.20 5.23
CA LEU A 179 16.16 7.85 4.96
C LEU A 179 16.67 7.43 3.57
N SER A 180 17.83 6.86 3.55
CA SER A 180 18.25 6.03 2.41
C SER A 180 17.47 4.71 2.53
N PHE A 181 16.48 4.50 1.67
CA PHE A 181 15.90 3.19 1.47
C PHE A 181 16.97 2.27 0.92
N THR A 182 17.54 1.45 1.78
CA THR A 182 18.58 0.51 1.40
C THR A 182 17.92 -0.55 0.54
N ARG A 183 18.30 -0.56 -0.73
CA ARG A 183 17.99 -1.59 -1.71
C ARG A 183 18.32 -2.94 -1.09
N ALA A 184 17.32 -3.78 -0.84
CA ALA A 184 17.54 -5.18 -0.57
C ALA A 184 18.11 -5.80 -1.85
N ALA A 185 19.31 -6.40 -1.71
CA ALA A 185 20.03 -7.09 -2.79
C ALA A 185 19.42 -8.47 -3.00
#